data_273cddede5d57ee75af26e43cffbbab4
#
_entry.id   273cddede5d57ee75af26e43cffbbab4
#
_cell.length_a   1.000
_cell.length_b   1.000
_cell.length_c   1.000
_cell.angle_alpha   90.00
_cell.angle_beta   90.00
_cell.angle_gamma   90.00
#
_symmetry.space_group_name_H-M   'P 1'
#
loop_
_entity.id
_entity.type
_entity.pdbx_description
1 polymer ?
#
loop_
_entity_poly.entity_id
_entity_poly.type
_entity_poly.pdbx_seq_one_letter_code
_entity_poly.pdbx_strand_id
1 'polypeptide(L)'
;FRFHFAGDIPTYATSDIYVPGKNEGNGDLNGILVTETPWVLAPHPDTEKLKAELKCYWPDQAPSLARLHGLGFDAHRLIPLLYKQSEQFTSISGLSGNLTLGADGRIRRSLPMGQFRNGDLVLLSTDALP
;
A
#
# COMPACT_ATOMS: atom_id res chain seq x y z
N PHE A 1 0.31 3.41 -25.20
CA PHE A 1 0.65 1.98 -25.34
C PHE A 1 -0.47 1.20 -26.02
N ARG A 2 -1.73 1.26 -25.55
CA ARG A 2 -2.85 0.51 -26.15
C ARG A 2 -3.14 0.92 -27.60
N PHE A 3 -2.85 2.16 -28.01
CA PHE A 3 -3.00 2.65 -29.37
C PHE A 3 -2.03 2.00 -30.38
N HIS A 4 -0.99 1.33 -29.92
CA HIS A 4 0.05 0.72 -30.74
C HIS A 4 0.06 -0.82 -30.67
N PHE A 5 -1.11 -1.45 -30.59
CA PHE A 5 -1.28 -2.92 -30.56
C PHE A 5 -0.57 -3.64 -29.40
N ALA A 6 -0.17 -2.92 -28.35
CA ALA A 6 0.50 -3.46 -27.16
C ALA A 6 -0.47 -3.68 -25.98
N GLY A 7 -1.75 -3.94 -26.26
CA GLY A 7 -2.80 -4.10 -25.25
C GLY A 7 -2.61 -5.29 -24.33
N ASP A 8 -1.91 -6.31 -24.80
CA ASP A 8 -1.67 -7.57 -24.07
C ASP A 8 -0.39 -7.54 -23.22
N ILE A 9 0.38 -6.45 -23.28
CA ILE A 9 1.62 -6.34 -22.51
C ILE A 9 1.28 -5.83 -21.10
N PRO A 10 1.59 -6.60 -20.03
CA PRO A 10 1.38 -6.14 -18.65
C PRO A 10 2.21 -4.89 -18.39
N THR A 11 1.56 -3.84 -17.91
CA THR A 11 2.23 -2.57 -17.59
C THR A 11 2.27 -2.41 -16.09
N TYR A 12 3.45 -2.20 -15.53
CA TYR A 12 3.70 -2.01 -14.11
C TYR A 12 4.09 -0.56 -13.82
N ALA A 13 3.64 -0.04 -12.70
CA ALA A 13 4.02 1.27 -12.22
C ALA A 13 4.22 1.29 -10.70
N THR A 14 4.90 2.33 -10.24
CA THR A 14 5.03 2.62 -8.80
C THR A 14 3.78 3.35 -8.29
N SER A 15 3.61 3.39 -6.98
CA SER A 15 2.49 4.09 -6.32
C SER A 15 2.42 5.58 -6.62
N ASP A 16 3.47 6.19 -7.19
CA ASP A 16 3.53 7.63 -7.48
C ASP A 16 2.52 8.09 -8.52
N ILE A 17 2.03 7.16 -9.37
CA ILE A 17 1.00 7.49 -10.36
C ILE A 17 -0.41 7.64 -9.75
N TYR A 18 -0.57 7.30 -8.48
CA TYR A 18 -1.86 7.30 -7.80
C TYR A 18 -1.86 8.22 -6.58
N VAL A 19 -2.83 9.10 -6.51
CA VAL A 19 -3.11 9.92 -5.33
C VAL A 19 -4.43 9.44 -4.72
N PRO A 20 -4.43 8.92 -3.48
CA PRO A 20 -5.65 8.45 -2.82
C PRO A 20 -6.73 9.55 -2.78
N GLY A 21 -7.97 9.19 -3.10
CA GLY A 21 -9.09 10.12 -3.10
C GLY A 21 -9.20 11.05 -4.32
N LYS A 22 -8.29 10.95 -5.30
CA LYS A 22 -8.41 11.64 -6.58
C LYS A 22 -8.66 10.61 -7.67
N ASN A 23 -9.89 10.55 -8.19
CA ASN A 23 -10.26 9.62 -9.27
C ASN A 23 -10.32 10.30 -10.64
N GLU A 24 -10.23 11.63 -10.68
CA GLU A 24 -10.24 12.38 -11.94
C GLU A 24 -8.95 12.09 -12.74
N GLY A 25 -9.12 11.65 -13.98
CA GLY A 25 -8.01 11.32 -14.88
C GLY A 25 -7.48 9.88 -14.77
N ASN A 26 -7.93 9.08 -13.81
CA ASN A 26 -7.45 7.71 -13.64
C ASN A 26 -7.98 6.73 -14.70
N GLY A 27 -8.95 7.14 -15.54
CA GLY A 27 -9.51 6.29 -16.59
C GLY A 27 -8.46 5.79 -17.60
N ASP A 28 -7.46 6.61 -17.87
CA ASP A 28 -6.35 6.25 -18.79
C ASP A 28 -5.38 5.23 -18.18
N LEU A 29 -5.44 5.02 -16.86
CA LEU A 29 -4.59 4.08 -16.14
C LEU A 29 -5.16 2.65 -16.12
N ASN A 30 -6.36 2.42 -16.66
CA ASN A 30 -7.01 1.12 -16.63
C ASN A 30 -6.11 -0.01 -17.09
N GLY A 31 -6.03 -1.08 -16.29
CA GLY A 31 -5.23 -2.26 -16.57
C GLY A 31 -3.78 -2.16 -16.09
N ILE A 32 -3.29 -0.99 -15.66
CA ILE A 32 -1.95 -0.83 -15.08
C ILE A 32 -1.90 -1.50 -13.71
N LEU A 33 -0.83 -2.24 -13.48
CA LEU A 33 -0.52 -2.91 -12.23
C LEU A 33 0.36 -2.00 -11.36
N VAL A 34 -0.01 -1.84 -10.09
CA VAL A 34 0.66 -0.92 -9.15
C VAL A 34 0.89 -1.60 -7.81
N THR A 35 2.10 -1.47 -7.28
CA THR A 35 2.35 -1.84 -5.88
C THR A 35 1.92 -0.68 -4.96
N GLU A 36 1.15 -0.98 -3.92
CA GLU A 36 0.63 0.05 -3.02
C GLU A 36 0.61 -0.45 -1.57
N THR A 37 0.57 0.46 -0.61
CA THR A 37 0.50 0.11 0.81
C THR A 37 -0.88 -0.45 1.18
N PRO A 38 -0.97 -1.40 2.13
CA PRO A 38 -2.25 -1.88 2.64
C PRO A 38 -3.13 -0.76 3.20
N TRP A 39 -2.52 0.27 3.80
CA TRP A 39 -3.23 1.46 4.27
C TRP A 39 -4.10 2.14 3.20
N VAL A 40 -3.63 2.13 1.96
CA VAL A 40 -4.34 2.74 0.83
C VAL A 40 -5.22 1.72 0.12
N LEU A 41 -4.70 0.52 -0.12
CA LEU A 41 -5.29 -0.46 -1.04
C LEU A 41 -6.23 -1.46 -0.38
N ALA A 42 -5.97 -1.83 0.88
CA ALA A 42 -6.70 -2.90 1.56
C ALA A 42 -7.61 -2.34 2.67
N PRO A 43 -8.90 -2.13 2.41
CA PRO A 43 -9.83 -1.73 3.45
C PRO A 43 -9.92 -2.84 4.51
N HIS A 44 -9.64 -2.48 5.76
CA HIS A 44 -9.79 -3.35 6.91
C HIS A 44 -10.47 -2.56 8.03
N PRO A 45 -11.38 -3.14 8.83
CA PRO A 45 -12.10 -2.41 9.86
C PRO A 45 -11.21 -1.61 10.81
N ASP A 46 -10.09 -2.18 11.25
CA ASP A 46 -9.14 -1.49 12.12
C ASP A 46 -8.44 -0.32 11.42
N THR A 47 -8.13 -0.48 10.13
CA THR A 47 -7.53 0.60 9.32
C THR A 47 -8.51 1.75 9.13
N GLU A 48 -9.78 1.46 8.89
CA GLU A 48 -10.83 2.49 8.73
C GLU A 48 -11.10 3.23 10.03
N LYS A 49 -11.05 2.54 11.18
CA LYS A 49 -11.13 3.16 12.50
C LYS A 49 -9.96 4.13 12.72
N LEU A 50 -8.74 3.70 12.46
CA LEU A 50 -7.55 4.54 12.57
C LEU A 50 -7.60 5.75 11.62
N LYS A 51 -8.09 5.59 10.40
CA LYS A 51 -8.29 6.69 9.45
C LYS A 51 -9.30 7.69 9.97
N ALA A 52 -10.40 7.24 10.58
CA ALA A 52 -11.42 8.10 11.16
C ALA A 52 -10.87 8.89 12.37
N GLU A 53 -10.12 8.25 13.25
CA GLU A 53 -9.44 8.90 14.37
C GLU A 53 -8.42 9.94 13.86
N LEU A 54 -7.61 9.58 12.87
CA LEU A 54 -6.63 10.47 12.28
C LEU A 54 -7.28 11.72 11.68
N LYS A 55 -8.40 11.55 10.97
CA LYS A 55 -9.18 12.67 10.41
C LYS A 55 -9.77 13.59 11.48
N CYS A 56 -10.07 13.06 12.66
CA CYS A 56 -10.53 13.85 13.79
C CYS A 56 -9.42 14.80 14.31
N TYR A 57 -8.18 14.34 14.38
CA TYR A 57 -7.03 15.14 14.85
C TYR A 57 -6.45 16.06 13.76
N TRP A 58 -6.51 15.64 12.51
CA TRP A 58 -5.96 16.38 11.35
C TRP A 58 -6.95 16.36 10.19
N PRO A 59 -8.03 17.16 10.24
CA PRO A 59 -9.08 17.14 9.23
C PRO A 59 -8.60 17.57 7.83
N ASP A 60 -7.61 18.46 7.77
CA ASP A 60 -7.12 19.08 6.54
C ASP A 60 -5.87 18.38 5.96
N GLN A 61 -5.66 17.11 6.29
CA GLN A 61 -4.53 16.37 5.78
C GLN A 61 -4.54 16.25 4.25
N ALA A 62 -3.36 16.45 3.66
CA ALA A 62 -3.18 16.17 2.25
C ALA A 62 -3.28 14.64 1.98
N PRO A 63 -4.11 14.19 1.02
CA PRO A 63 -4.23 12.77 0.66
C PRO A 63 -2.90 12.11 0.28
N SER A 64 -1.94 12.89 -0.21
CA SER A 64 -0.57 12.45 -0.53
C SER A 64 0.21 11.92 0.68
N LEU A 65 -0.18 12.31 1.91
CA LEU A 65 0.45 11.84 3.15
C LEU A 65 -0.06 10.48 3.62
N ALA A 66 -1.07 9.92 2.97
CA ALA A 66 -1.71 8.67 3.41
C ALA A 66 -0.70 7.53 3.64
N ARG A 67 0.28 7.37 2.76
CA ARG A 67 1.33 6.33 2.89
C ARG A 67 2.23 6.53 4.09
N LEU A 68 2.51 7.79 4.46
CA LEU A 68 3.34 8.11 5.62
C LEU A 68 2.64 7.78 6.93
N HIS A 69 1.30 7.86 7.00
CA HIS A 69 0.56 7.45 8.19
C HIS A 69 0.72 5.95 8.45
N GLY A 70 0.51 5.11 7.42
CA GLY A 70 0.75 3.66 7.54
C GLY A 70 2.17 3.33 7.98
N LEU A 71 3.17 4.04 7.41
CA LEU A 71 4.57 3.87 7.79
C LEU A 71 4.83 4.28 9.25
N GLY A 72 4.27 5.40 9.71
CA GLY A 72 4.42 5.88 11.08
C GLY A 72 3.81 4.92 12.11
N PHE A 73 2.63 4.38 11.85
CA PHE A 73 2.01 3.37 12.70
C PHE A 73 2.87 2.10 12.80
N ASP A 74 3.37 1.61 11.68
CA ASP A 74 4.22 0.42 11.68
C ASP A 74 5.55 0.66 12.38
N ALA A 75 6.18 1.81 12.17
CA ALA A 75 7.40 2.20 12.87
C ALA A 75 7.20 2.19 14.39
N HIS A 76 6.09 2.75 14.88
CA HIS A 76 5.76 2.71 16.31
C HIS A 76 5.57 1.28 16.81
N ARG A 77 4.88 0.42 16.09
CA ARG A 77 4.66 -0.99 16.45
C ARG A 77 5.94 -1.82 16.47
N LEU A 78 6.91 -1.48 15.62
CA LEU A 78 8.18 -2.18 15.54
C LEU A 78 9.11 -1.90 16.74
N ILE A 79 9.04 -0.71 17.35
CA ILE A 79 9.94 -0.31 18.45
C ILE A 79 9.99 -1.38 19.56
N PRO A 80 8.87 -1.77 20.20
CA PRO A 80 8.92 -2.75 21.30
C PRO A 80 9.35 -4.15 20.82
N LEU A 81 9.10 -4.50 19.56
CA LEU A 81 9.47 -5.81 19.01
C LEU A 81 10.97 -5.90 18.76
N LEU A 82 11.57 -4.85 18.24
CA LEU A 82 13.01 -4.76 18.01
C LEU A 82 13.76 -4.66 19.36
N TYR A 83 13.19 -3.94 20.34
CA TYR A 83 13.84 -3.77 21.64
C TYR A 83 13.88 -5.06 22.48
N LYS A 84 12.84 -5.89 22.37
CA LYS A 84 12.76 -7.15 23.13
C LYS A 84 13.71 -8.24 22.64
N GLN A 85 14.48 -7.99 21.57
CA GLN A 85 15.35 -8.99 20.94
C GLN A 85 14.68 -10.36 20.77
N SER A 86 13.38 -10.37 20.52
CA SER A 86 12.68 -11.64 20.37
C SER A 86 13.16 -12.27 19.08
N GLU A 87 13.88 -13.38 19.23
CA GLU A 87 14.45 -14.20 18.15
C GLU A 87 13.40 -14.70 17.14
N GLN A 88 12.14 -14.32 17.32
CA GLN A 88 10.99 -14.83 16.58
C GLN A 88 10.20 -13.77 15.83
N PHE A 89 10.75 -12.58 15.61
CA PHE A 89 10.10 -11.65 14.70
C PHE A 89 10.35 -12.06 13.26
N THR A 90 9.57 -13.00 12.75
CA THR A 90 9.70 -13.47 11.36
C THR A 90 8.94 -12.59 10.37
N SER A 91 7.72 -12.20 10.71
CA SER A 91 6.89 -11.36 9.82
C SER A 91 5.76 -10.68 10.59
N ILE A 92 5.43 -9.44 10.20
CA ILE A 92 4.26 -8.69 10.67
C ILE A 92 3.48 -8.18 9.48
N SER A 93 2.17 -8.45 9.46
CA SER A 93 1.26 -7.76 8.56
C SER A 93 1.08 -6.32 9.05
N GLY A 94 1.68 -5.38 8.32
CA GLY A 94 1.68 -3.95 8.63
C GLY A 94 0.74 -3.16 7.75
N LEU A 95 0.54 -1.91 8.12
CA LEU A 95 -0.24 -0.94 7.35
C LEU A 95 0.56 -0.37 6.17
N SER A 96 1.87 -0.37 6.27
CA SER A 96 2.78 0.04 5.19
C SER A 96 3.18 -1.11 4.27
N GLY A 97 2.91 -2.36 4.64
CA GLY A 97 3.27 -3.58 3.91
C GLY A 97 3.47 -4.76 4.85
N ASN A 98 3.79 -5.92 4.31
CA ASN A 98 4.22 -7.05 5.12
C ASN A 98 5.71 -6.88 5.46
N LEU A 99 6.02 -6.79 6.76
CA LEU A 99 7.34 -6.46 7.28
C LEU A 99 8.03 -7.71 7.78
N THR A 100 9.27 -7.93 7.34
CA THR A 100 10.12 -9.06 7.77
C THR A 100 11.46 -8.54 8.26
N LEU A 101 11.97 -9.09 9.37
CA LEU A 101 13.32 -8.82 9.85
C LEU A 101 14.27 -9.84 9.24
N GLY A 102 15.22 -9.37 8.46
CA GLY A 102 16.27 -10.23 7.91
C GLY A 102 17.36 -10.56 8.94
N ALA A 103 18.09 -11.64 8.70
CA ALA A 103 19.24 -12.03 9.54
C ALA A 103 20.35 -10.95 9.56
N ASP A 104 20.35 -10.05 8.58
CA ASP A 104 21.24 -8.90 8.48
C ASP A 104 20.77 -7.70 9.33
N GLY A 105 19.71 -7.86 10.13
CA GLY A 105 19.12 -6.79 10.96
C GLY A 105 18.30 -5.77 10.16
N ARG A 106 18.08 -5.98 8.86
CA ARG A 106 17.30 -5.07 8.02
C ARG A 106 15.84 -5.48 7.98
N ILE A 107 14.97 -4.48 8.06
CA ILE A 107 13.53 -4.67 7.83
C ILE A 107 13.29 -4.62 6.33
N ARG A 108 12.77 -5.71 5.79
CA ARG A 108 12.28 -5.80 4.42
C ARG A 108 10.78 -5.61 4.40
N ARG A 109 10.28 -5.00 3.35
CA ARG A 109 8.87 -4.72 3.16
C ARG A 109 8.40 -5.25 1.82
N SER A 110 7.35 -6.08 1.82
CA SER A 110 6.62 -6.47 0.62
C SER A 110 5.28 -5.75 0.57
N LEU A 111 4.91 -5.33 -0.63
CA LEU A 111 3.69 -4.57 -0.89
C LEU A 111 2.69 -5.45 -1.65
N PRO A 112 1.40 -5.33 -1.35
CA PRO A 112 0.36 -5.91 -2.19
C PRO A 112 0.31 -5.20 -3.54
N MET A 113 -0.22 -5.89 -4.53
CA MET A 113 -0.43 -5.37 -5.87
C MET A 113 -1.90 -5.06 -6.10
N GLY A 114 -2.16 -3.94 -6.73
CA GLY A 114 -3.45 -3.54 -7.22
C GLY A 114 -3.45 -3.33 -8.72
N GLN A 115 -4.63 -3.29 -9.31
CA GLN A 115 -4.85 -2.96 -10.72
C GLN A 115 -5.88 -1.85 -10.85
N PHE A 116 -5.62 -0.90 -11.72
CA PHE A 116 -6.61 0.10 -12.08
C PHE A 116 -7.76 -0.54 -12.87
N ARG A 117 -9.00 -0.38 -12.37
CA ARG A 117 -10.24 -0.81 -13.00
C ARG A 117 -11.26 0.32 -12.90
N ASN A 118 -11.70 0.83 -14.04
CA ASN A 118 -12.68 1.93 -14.13
C ASN A 118 -12.27 3.19 -13.33
N GLY A 119 -10.96 3.48 -13.27
CA GLY A 119 -10.43 4.62 -12.53
C GLY A 119 -10.13 4.37 -11.05
N ASP A 120 -10.57 3.23 -10.51
CA ASP A 120 -10.30 2.83 -9.13
C ASP A 120 -9.14 1.82 -9.06
N LEU A 121 -8.36 1.91 -7.99
CA LEU A 121 -7.31 0.94 -7.70
C LEU A 121 -7.87 -0.20 -6.85
N VAL A 122 -7.90 -1.41 -7.42
CA VAL A 122 -8.48 -2.61 -6.82
C VAL A 122 -7.38 -3.59 -6.45
N LEU A 123 -7.43 -4.12 -5.22
CA LEU A 123 -6.50 -5.15 -4.75
C LEU A 123 -6.58 -6.41 -5.62
N LEU A 124 -5.43 -6.91 -6.05
CA LEU A 124 -5.34 -8.21 -6.71
C LEU A 124 -5.09 -9.31 -5.69
N SER A 125 -5.84 -10.41 -5.82
CA SER A 125 -5.48 -11.64 -5.12
C SER A 125 -4.18 -12.21 -5.70
N THR A 126 -3.40 -12.89 -4.87
CA THR A 126 -2.11 -13.48 -5.26
C THR A 126 -2.24 -14.44 -6.46
N ASP A 127 -3.41 -15.06 -6.64
CA ASP A 127 -3.71 -16.00 -7.72
C ASP A 127 -4.02 -15.31 -9.07
N ALA A 128 -4.11 -13.99 -9.09
CA ALA A 128 -4.47 -13.20 -10.26
C ALA A 128 -3.28 -12.46 -10.90
N LEU A 129 -2.07 -12.77 -10.47
CA LEU A 129 -0.85 -12.23 -11.08
C LEU A 129 -0.55 -12.99 -12.38
N PRO A 130 -0.26 -12.27 -13.49
CA PRO A 130 0.08 -12.87 -14.77
C PRO A 130 1.44 -13.57 -14.75
#